data_e4e0f701d9c8c728e3dd2f8068757f17
#
_entry.id   e4e0f701d9c8c728e3dd2f8068757f17
#
_cell.length_a   1.000
_cell.length_b   1.000
_cell.length_c   1.000
_cell.angle_alpha   90.00
_cell.angle_beta   90.00
_cell.angle_gamma   90.00
#
_symmetry.space_group_name_H-M   'P 1'
#
loop_
_entity.id
_entity.type
_entity.pdbx_description
1 polymer ?
#
loop_
_entity_poly.entity_id
_entity_poly.type
_entity_poly.pdbx_seq_one_letter_code
_entity_poly.pdbx_strand_id
1 'polypeptide(L)'
;IEFDYWRLDTIQRWVNILYIQATGTGVAPYDKDIDAWSQQREIPYMKSYFNHMNLLHISFAAFDPDSAHDDYVRMRRYPTSADRSFSELAVRPDYFDTGLFRPGVKHHFTVIKRHSEVHMRISDGEKTMTFSWDTSRFDPIVEGRIGFRHMFTRSARYADISISTLSRRRP
;
A
#
# COMPACT_ATOMS: atom_id res chain seq x y z
N ILE A 1 3.26 1.41 11.77
CA ILE A 1 2.35 2.41 11.23
C ILE A 1 0.98 2.10 11.75
N GLU A 2 0.32 3.05 12.35
CA GLU A 2 -1.07 2.92 12.80
C GLU A 2 -1.88 4.09 12.29
N PHE A 3 -3.16 3.87 11.94
CA PHE A 3 -4.07 4.92 11.53
C PHE A 3 -5.52 4.44 11.53
N ASP A 4 -6.42 5.39 11.64
CA ASP A 4 -7.84 5.18 11.42
C ASP A 4 -8.24 5.58 10.00
N TYR A 5 -9.15 4.81 9.40
CA TYR A 5 -9.60 4.97 8.02
C TYR A 5 -11.12 4.87 7.93
N TRP A 6 -11.73 5.73 7.13
CA TRP A 6 -13.13 5.64 6.70
C TRP A 6 -13.19 5.72 5.19
N ARG A 7 -13.83 4.76 4.57
CA ARG A 7 -14.21 4.86 3.18
C ARG A 7 -15.38 5.86 3.06
N LEU A 8 -15.26 6.90 2.24
CA LEU A 8 -16.28 7.94 2.06
C LEU A 8 -17.08 7.76 0.78
N ASP A 9 -16.60 6.97 -0.17
CA ASP A 9 -17.28 6.64 -1.42
C ASP A 9 -18.01 5.29 -1.35
N THR A 10 -18.92 5.07 -2.32
CA THR A 10 -19.63 3.79 -2.52
C THR A 10 -19.19 3.07 -3.80
N ILE A 11 -18.11 3.54 -4.43
CA ILE A 11 -17.63 3.07 -5.73
C ILE A 11 -17.06 1.66 -5.61
N GLN A 12 -17.59 0.71 -6.39
CA GLN A 12 -17.12 -0.68 -6.42
C GLN A 12 -16.06 -0.91 -7.52
N ARG A 13 -15.13 0.03 -7.62
CA ARG A 13 -14.02 0.00 -8.58
C ARG A 13 -12.82 0.75 -8.02
N TRP A 14 -11.61 0.34 -8.40
CA TRP A 14 -10.34 0.93 -8.00
C TRP A 14 -9.97 0.70 -6.53
N VAL A 15 -8.90 1.30 -6.10
CA VAL A 15 -8.22 0.97 -4.84
C VAL A 15 -7.80 2.22 -4.06
N ASN A 16 -7.71 2.07 -2.75
CA ASN A 16 -6.87 2.90 -1.91
C ASN A 16 -5.53 2.21 -1.71
N ILE A 17 -4.47 2.96 -1.58
CA ILE A 17 -3.10 2.46 -1.55
C ILE A 17 -2.36 3.03 -0.36
N LEU A 18 -1.65 2.16 0.36
CA LEU A 18 -0.60 2.51 1.30
C LEU A 18 0.76 2.21 0.66
N TYR A 19 1.61 3.23 0.56
CA TYR A 19 3.02 3.09 0.21
C TYR A 19 3.87 3.05 1.48
N ILE A 20 4.77 2.08 1.56
CA ILE A 20 5.67 1.87 2.69
C ILE A 20 7.10 1.99 2.21
N GLN A 21 7.89 2.83 2.90
CA GLN A 21 9.30 3.08 2.62
C GLN A 21 9.55 3.46 1.15
N ALA A 22 8.78 4.43 0.66
CA ALA A 22 8.82 4.88 -0.72
C ALA A 22 9.99 5.82 -0.97
N THR A 23 10.81 5.46 -1.96
CA THR A 23 11.83 6.32 -2.58
C THR A 23 11.65 6.27 -4.11
N GLY A 24 12.32 7.15 -4.83
CA GLY A 24 12.51 6.97 -6.28
C GLY A 24 13.61 5.95 -6.57
N THR A 25 13.74 5.58 -7.84
CA THR A 25 14.81 4.70 -8.31
C THR A 25 16.19 5.39 -8.33
N GLY A 26 16.22 6.74 -8.29
CA GLY A 26 17.45 7.52 -8.41
C GLY A 26 17.95 7.68 -9.84
N VAL A 27 17.18 7.22 -10.83
CA VAL A 27 17.46 7.41 -12.27
C VAL A 27 16.72 8.64 -12.75
N ALA A 28 17.43 9.64 -13.23
CA ALA A 28 16.82 10.90 -13.70
C ALA A 28 15.66 10.65 -14.68
N PRO A 29 14.54 11.37 -14.58
CA PRO A 29 14.25 12.47 -13.65
C PRO A 29 13.66 12.03 -12.28
N TYR A 30 13.77 10.75 -11.93
CA TYR A 30 13.14 10.12 -10.76
C TYR A 30 14.11 10.04 -9.57
N ASP A 31 14.33 11.17 -8.92
CA ASP A 31 15.20 11.29 -7.74
C ASP A 31 14.80 10.29 -6.64
N LYS A 32 15.76 9.89 -5.80
CA LYS A 32 15.48 9.06 -4.62
C LYS A 32 14.55 9.77 -3.65
N ASP A 33 14.72 11.07 -3.46
CA ASP A 33 13.79 11.86 -2.67
C ASP A 33 12.52 12.18 -3.48
N ILE A 34 11.45 11.47 -3.16
CA ILE A 34 10.16 11.65 -3.84
C ILE A 34 9.50 13.02 -3.61
N ASP A 35 9.98 13.84 -2.67
CA ASP A 35 9.50 15.21 -2.51
C ASP A 35 9.94 16.08 -3.70
N ALA A 36 11.07 15.76 -4.32
CA ALA A 36 11.54 16.42 -5.53
C ALA A 36 10.66 16.14 -6.78
N TRP A 37 9.69 15.23 -6.69
CA TRP A 37 8.88 14.78 -7.84
C TRP A 37 7.66 15.67 -8.13
N SER A 38 7.68 16.96 -7.87
CA SER A 38 6.53 17.82 -8.11
C SER A 38 6.05 17.75 -9.57
N GLN A 39 6.95 17.88 -10.54
CA GLN A 39 6.64 17.79 -11.96
C GLN A 39 6.20 16.39 -12.39
N GLN A 40 6.83 15.32 -11.89
CA GLN A 40 6.48 13.94 -12.22
C GLN A 40 5.12 13.52 -11.64
N ARG A 41 4.60 14.28 -10.67
CA ARG A 41 3.30 14.05 -10.04
C ARG A 41 2.19 15.00 -10.49
N GLU A 42 2.50 15.98 -11.31
CA GLU A 42 1.51 16.90 -11.88
C GLU A 42 0.40 16.11 -12.62
N ILE A 43 0.79 15.11 -13.40
CA ILE A 43 -0.11 14.11 -13.93
C ILE A 43 0.14 12.79 -13.18
N PRO A 44 -0.76 12.38 -12.27
CA PRO A 44 -0.53 11.22 -11.39
C PRO A 44 -0.71 9.88 -12.14
N TYR A 45 0.05 9.68 -13.21
CA TYR A 45 -0.05 8.50 -14.05
C TYR A 45 0.53 7.27 -13.34
N MET A 46 -0.29 6.22 -13.19
CA MET A 46 0.07 5.05 -12.38
C MET A 46 1.35 4.34 -12.86
N LYS A 47 1.59 4.34 -14.18
CA LYS A 47 2.78 3.72 -14.78
C LYS A 47 4.08 4.37 -14.31
N SER A 48 4.09 5.70 -14.11
CA SER A 48 5.24 6.40 -13.55
C SER A 48 5.59 5.92 -12.15
N TYR A 49 4.57 5.62 -11.34
CA TYR A 49 4.80 5.14 -9.97
C TYR A 49 5.36 3.72 -9.96
N PHE A 50 4.74 2.77 -10.65
CA PHE A 50 5.21 1.39 -10.58
C PHE A 50 6.51 1.12 -11.36
N ASN A 51 6.90 2.00 -12.28
CA ASN A 51 8.18 1.89 -12.99
C ASN A 51 9.33 2.58 -12.24
N HIS A 52 9.04 3.63 -11.46
CA HIS A 52 10.10 4.52 -10.98
C HIS A 52 10.13 4.74 -9.45
N MET A 53 9.15 4.22 -8.72
CA MET A 53 9.23 4.23 -7.25
C MET A 53 9.76 2.89 -6.73
N ASN A 54 10.62 2.95 -5.74
CA ASN A 54 11.12 1.79 -5.00
C ASN A 54 10.38 1.73 -3.65
N LEU A 55 9.43 0.81 -3.50
CA LEU A 55 8.52 0.77 -2.35
C LEU A 55 7.80 -0.57 -2.18
N LEU A 56 7.13 -0.74 -1.05
CA LEU A 56 6.05 -1.71 -0.88
C LEU A 56 4.70 -0.99 -1.06
N HIS A 57 3.84 -1.58 -1.89
CA HIS A 57 2.51 -1.10 -2.21
C HIS A 57 1.48 -2.07 -1.63
N ILE A 58 0.59 -1.59 -0.76
CA ILE A 58 -0.58 -2.35 -0.31
C ILE A 58 -1.82 -1.69 -0.88
N SER A 59 -2.57 -2.43 -1.72
CA SER A 59 -3.94 -2.08 -2.10
C SER A 59 -4.90 -2.56 -1.03
N PHE A 60 -5.83 -1.71 -0.63
CA PHE A 60 -6.91 -2.04 0.31
C PHE A 60 -8.19 -1.26 -0.05
N ALA A 61 -9.32 -1.63 0.52
CA ALA A 61 -10.62 -1.16 0.09
C ALA A 61 -10.70 -1.18 -1.46
N ALA A 62 -10.27 -2.29 -2.02
CA ALA A 62 -10.01 -2.47 -3.43
C ALA A 62 -11.12 -3.32 -4.05
N PHE A 63 -11.65 -2.85 -5.16
CA PHE A 63 -12.79 -3.44 -5.84
C PHE A 63 -12.49 -3.54 -7.34
N ASP A 64 -12.96 -4.62 -7.95
CA ASP A 64 -12.83 -4.85 -9.38
C ASP A 64 -14.15 -5.45 -9.88
N PRO A 65 -14.95 -4.70 -10.66
CA PRO A 65 -16.26 -5.18 -11.12
C PRO A 65 -16.19 -6.36 -12.09
N ASP A 66 -15.01 -6.62 -12.67
CA ASP A 66 -14.77 -7.74 -13.56
C ASP A 66 -14.27 -8.99 -12.79
N SER A 67 -14.10 -8.88 -11.46
CA SER A 67 -13.73 -9.99 -10.57
C SER A 67 -14.95 -10.74 -10.07
N ALA A 68 -14.77 -12.05 -9.79
CA ALA A 68 -15.75 -12.84 -9.05
C ALA A 68 -15.76 -12.54 -7.53
N HIS A 69 -14.86 -11.70 -7.07
CA HIS A 69 -14.67 -11.37 -5.65
C HIS A 69 -15.19 -9.96 -5.32
N ASP A 70 -15.78 -9.82 -4.14
CA ASP A 70 -16.37 -8.57 -3.69
C ASP A 70 -15.32 -7.49 -3.43
N ASP A 71 -14.23 -7.85 -2.76
CA ASP A 71 -13.11 -6.96 -2.45
C ASP A 71 -11.78 -7.72 -2.38
N TYR A 72 -10.69 -6.97 -2.31
CA TYR A 72 -9.38 -7.59 -2.09
C TYR A 72 -8.41 -6.69 -1.32
N VAL A 73 -7.43 -7.35 -0.68
CA VAL A 73 -6.22 -6.77 -0.12
C VAL A 73 -5.01 -7.45 -0.76
N ARG A 74 -4.07 -6.65 -1.29
CA ARG A 74 -2.96 -7.16 -2.11
C ARG A 74 -1.69 -6.35 -1.90
N MET A 75 -0.53 -7.03 -1.92
CA MET A 75 0.77 -6.37 -1.88
C MET A 75 1.54 -6.50 -3.19
N ARG A 76 2.31 -5.47 -3.53
CA ARG A 76 3.31 -5.46 -4.61
C ARG A 76 4.61 -4.83 -4.15
N ARG A 77 5.71 -5.27 -4.76
CA ARG A 77 7.05 -4.71 -4.58
C ARG A 77 7.49 -4.00 -5.86
N TYR A 78 7.50 -2.68 -5.85
CA TYR A 78 7.96 -1.84 -6.96
C TYR A 78 9.49 -1.65 -6.92
N PRO A 79 10.16 -1.31 -8.02
CA PRO A 79 9.62 -1.07 -9.35
C PRO A 79 9.58 -2.31 -10.26
N THR A 80 9.02 -2.12 -11.46
CA THR A 80 9.26 -3.00 -12.61
C THR A 80 10.71 -2.89 -13.07
N SER A 81 11.18 -3.84 -13.84
CA SER A 81 12.48 -3.81 -14.53
C SER A 81 12.33 -4.45 -15.91
N ALA A 82 13.42 -4.50 -16.70
CA ALA A 82 13.38 -5.12 -18.02
C ALA A 82 13.01 -6.62 -17.96
N ASP A 83 13.39 -7.28 -16.88
CA ASP A 83 13.19 -8.71 -16.60
C ASP A 83 12.07 -8.98 -15.60
N ARG A 84 11.32 -7.94 -15.15
CA ARG A 84 10.26 -8.07 -14.15
C ARG A 84 9.06 -7.17 -14.49
N SER A 85 8.02 -7.78 -15.05
CA SER A 85 6.77 -7.13 -15.42
C SER A 85 5.94 -6.71 -14.21
N PHE A 86 4.88 -5.94 -14.43
CA PHE A 86 3.97 -5.50 -13.37
C PHE A 86 3.27 -6.67 -12.64
N SER A 87 2.96 -7.76 -13.35
CA SER A 87 2.36 -8.96 -12.73
C SER A 87 3.31 -9.66 -11.76
N GLU A 88 4.62 -9.64 -12.05
CA GLU A 88 5.65 -10.27 -11.24
C GLU A 88 6.02 -9.47 -9.98
N LEU A 89 5.54 -8.23 -9.87
CA LEU A 89 5.66 -7.44 -8.64
C LEU A 89 4.75 -7.93 -7.51
N ALA A 90 3.81 -8.82 -7.79
CA ALA A 90 2.86 -9.32 -6.79
C ALA A 90 3.59 -10.07 -5.67
N VAL A 91 3.37 -9.67 -4.42
CA VAL A 91 3.81 -10.40 -3.22
C VAL A 91 2.62 -11.20 -2.72
N ARG A 92 2.71 -12.51 -2.81
CA ARG A 92 1.59 -13.41 -2.42
C ARG A 92 1.58 -13.68 -0.91
N PRO A 93 0.39 -14.03 -0.34
CA PRO A 93 -0.90 -14.22 -1.03
C PRO A 93 -1.64 -12.91 -1.32
N ASP A 94 -2.61 -12.96 -2.25
CA ASP A 94 -3.70 -12.00 -2.33
C ASP A 94 -4.83 -12.47 -1.41
N TYR A 95 -5.56 -11.54 -0.81
CA TYR A 95 -6.69 -11.83 0.07
C TYR A 95 -7.96 -11.26 -0.56
N PHE A 96 -8.99 -12.08 -0.67
CA PHE A 96 -10.23 -11.74 -1.31
C PHE A 96 -11.41 -11.87 -0.35
N ASP A 97 -12.54 -11.24 -0.69
CA ASP A 97 -13.80 -11.34 0.03
C ASP A 97 -13.63 -11.05 1.53
N THR A 98 -12.90 -9.97 1.81
CA THR A 98 -12.54 -9.65 3.20
C THR A 98 -13.76 -9.25 4.03
N GLY A 99 -14.82 -8.76 3.39
CA GLY A 99 -16.04 -8.26 4.03
C GLY A 99 -15.78 -7.04 4.90
N LEU A 100 -14.67 -6.36 4.70
CA LEU A 100 -14.30 -5.08 5.30
C LEU A 100 -14.72 -3.92 4.39
N PHE A 101 -14.37 -2.70 4.79
CA PHE A 101 -14.43 -1.48 3.98
C PHE A 101 -15.85 -1.01 3.62
N ARG A 102 -16.83 -1.26 4.49
CA ARG A 102 -18.15 -0.65 4.38
C ARG A 102 -18.05 0.88 4.41
N PRO A 103 -18.75 1.62 3.52
CA PRO A 103 -18.74 3.08 3.52
C PRO A 103 -19.16 3.67 4.88
N GLY A 104 -18.44 4.70 5.33
CA GLY A 104 -18.70 5.40 6.59
C GLY A 104 -18.28 4.67 7.86
N VAL A 105 -17.90 3.40 7.78
CA VAL A 105 -17.44 2.62 8.93
C VAL A 105 -15.98 2.93 9.23
N LYS A 106 -15.66 3.09 10.51
CA LYS A 106 -14.30 3.26 11.00
C LYS A 106 -13.54 1.94 10.90
N HIS A 107 -12.35 1.97 10.34
CA HIS A 107 -11.40 0.87 10.36
C HIS A 107 -10.10 1.31 11.03
N HIS A 108 -9.61 0.52 11.97
CA HIS A 108 -8.31 0.74 12.59
C HIS A 108 -7.27 -0.16 11.93
N PHE A 109 -6.19 0.44 11.45
CA PHE A 109 -5.07 -0.23 10.80
C PHE A 109 -3.85 -0.26 11.70
N THR A 110 -3.22 -1.42 11.82
CA THR A 110 -1.87 -1.57 12.37
C THR A 110 -1.03 -2.29 11.33
N VAL A 111 0.07 -1.66 10.88
CA VAL A 111 1.00 -2.26 9.91
C VAL A 111 2.39 -2.33 10.51
N ILE A 112 2.95 -3.53 10.54
CA ILE A 112 4.29 -3.82 11.05
C ILE A 112 5.13 -4.34 9.88
N LYS A 113 6.24 -3.66 9.59
CA LYS A 113 7.28 -4.17 8.69
C LYS A 113 8.52 -4.50 9.52
N ARG A 114 8.99 -5.73 9.43
CA ARG A 114 10.20 -6.21 10.07
C ARG A 114 11.02 -7.02 9.08
N HIS A 115 12.20 -6.50 8.69
CA HIS A 115 13.02 -7.11 7.64
C HIS A 115 12.22 -7.36 6.36
N SER A 116 12.05 -8.61 5.95
CA SER A 116 11.27 -9.04 4.79
C SER A 116 9.79 -9.31 5.09
N GLU A 117 9.37 -9.29 6.35
CA GLU A 117 8.01 -9.59 6.74
C GLU A 117 7.18 -8.31 6.87
N VAL A 118 5.96 -8.35 6.35
CA VAL A 118 4.96 -7.29 6.53
C VAL A 118 3.67 -7.93 7.04
N HIS A 119 3.18 -7.39 8.14
CA HIS A 119 1.90 -7.78 8.72
C HIS A 119 0.99 -6.56 8.78
N MET A 120 -0.25 -6.73 8.37
CA MET A 120 -1.27 -5.70 8.47
C MET A 120 -2.50 -6.28 9.16
N ARG A 121 -2.93 -5.63 10.22
CA ARG A 121 -4.17 -5.92 10.93
C ARG A 121 -5.16 -4.80 10.66
N ILE A 122 -6.39 -5.17 10.32
CA ILE A 122 -7.50 -4.23 10.12
C ILE A 122 -8.67 -4.69 10.98
N SER A 123 -9.26 -3.74 11.73
CA SER A 123 -10.47 -3.97 12.52
C SER A 123 -11.50 -2.89 12.26
N ASP A 124 -12.75 -3.25 12.03
CA ASP A 124 -13.89 -2.32 11.93
C ASP A 124 -14.75 -2.27 13.20
N GLY A 125 -14.25 -2.88 14.28
CA GLY A 125 -14.95 -2.99 15.57
C GLY A 125 -15.79 -4.26 15.70
N GLU A 126 -16.31 -4.79 14.62
CA GLU A 126 -17.07 -6.07 14.58
C GLU A 126 -16.20 -7.23 14.09
N LYS A 127 -15.36 -6.96 13.11
CA LYS A 127 -14.48 -7.94 12.47
C LYS A 127 -13.03 -7.48 12.56
N THR A 128 -12.13 -8.44 12.72
CA THR A 128 -10.68 -8.21 12.65
C THR A 128 -10.06 -9.23 11.72
N MET A 129 -9.21 -8.76 10.80
CA MET A 129 -8.43 -9.59 9.89
C MET A 129 -6.95 -9.23 9.96
N THR A 130 -6.11 -10.23 9.77
CA THR A 130 -4.65 -10.07 9.68
C THR A 130 -4.18 -10.60 8.32
N PHE A 131 -3.35 -9.80 7.68
CA PHE A 131 -2.75 -10.03 6.37
C PHE A 131 -1.24 -10.11 6.56
N SER A 132 -0.57 -11.04 5.88
CA SER A 132 0.86 -11.25 6.05
C SER A 132 1.54 -11.54 4.72
N TRP A 133 2.73 -10.96 4.51
CA TRP A 133 3.51 -11.13 3.29
C TRP A 133 4.99 -11.29 3.62
N ASP A 134 5.65 -12.13 2.82
CA ASP A 134 7.11 -12.27 2.81
C ASP A 134 7.67 -11.67 1.52
N THR A 135 8.56 -10.69 1.67
CA THR A 135 9.24 -9.99 0.58
C THR A 135 10.67 -10.47 0.39
N SER A 136 11.09 -11.57 1.02
CA SER A 136 12.49 -12.07 1.01
C SER A 136 13.06 -12.39 -0.38
N ARG A 137 12.18 -12.67 -1.35
CA ARG A 137 12.56 -12.90 -2.75
C ARG A 137 12.91 -11.62 -3.53
N PHE A 138 12.71 -10.45 -2.92
CA PHE A 138 13.00 -9.16 -3.52
C PHE A 138 14.12 -8.45 -2.76
N ASP A 139 14.76 -7.50 -3.43
CA ASP A 139 15.75 -6.65 -2.76
C ASP A 139 15.11 -5.93 -1.57
N PRO A 140 15.80 -5.87 -0.43
CA PRO A 140 15.25 -5.28 0.78
C PRO A 140 15.01 -3.78 0.62
N ILE A 141 13.93 -3.29 1.23
CA ILE A 141 13.67 -1.86 1.41
C ILE A 141 13.93 -1.54 2.88
N VAL A 142 14.76 -0.54 3.14
CA VAL A 142 15.17 -0.19 4.50
C VAL A 142 14.90 1.27 4.88
N GLU A 143 14.55 2.10 3.90
CA GLU A 143 14.33 3.53 4.07
C GLU A 143 13.20 4.02 3.15
N GLY A 144 12.74 5.23 3.37
CA GLY A 144 11.76 5.89 2.52
C GLY A 144 10.54 6.42 3.30
N ARG A 145 9.63 7.04 2.58
CA ARG A 145 8.45 7.71 3.11
C ARG A 145 7.24 6.80 3.16
N ILE A 146 6.28 7.18 4.00
CA ILE A 146 4.93 6.60 4.00
C ILE A 146 4.04 7.52 3.19
N GLY A 147 3.14 6.95 2.39
CA GLY A 147 2.19 7.73 1.60
C GLY A 147 0.87 7.02 1.39
N PHE A 148 -0.20 7.80 1.29
CA PHE A 148 -1.50 7.33 0.87
C PHE A 148 -1.80 7.81 -0.54
N ARG A 149 -2.48 6.96 -1.31
CA ARG A 149 -2.95 7.31 -2.65
C ARG A 149 -4.35 6.76 -2.87
N HIS A 150 -5.18 7.58 -3.48
CA HIS A 150 -6.49 7.20 -3.97
C HIS A 150 -6.46 7.05 -5.48
N MET A 151 -7.02 5.97 -6.00
CA MET A 151 -7.16 5.79 -7.43
C MET A 151 -8.46 6.42 -7.89
N PHE A 152 -8.35 7.25 -8.94
CA PHE A 152 -9.47 7.87 -9.63
C PHE A 152 -10.44 8.62 -8.68
N THR A 153 -11.69 8.18 -8.57
CA THR A 153 -12.77 8.81 -7.80
C THR A 153 -12.90 8.28 -6.36
N ARG A 154 -11.93 7.47 -5.89
CA ARG A 154 -11.93 6.98 -4.51
C ARG A 154 -11.73 8.13 -3.52
N SER A 155 -12.46 8.08 -2.43
CA SER A 155 -12.31 9.06 -1.35
C SER A 155 -12.30 8.39 0.02
N ALA A 156 -11.50 8.96 0.93
CA ALA A 156 -11.35 8.46 2.27
C ALA A 156 -11.00 9.57 3.26
N ARG A 157 -11.28 9.30 4.53
CA ARG A 157 -10.77 10.06 5.66
C ARG A 157 -9.73 9.22 6.38
N TYR A 158 -8.64 9.86 6.79
CA TYR A 158 -7.61 9.29 7.66
C TYR A 158 -7.49 10.12 8.93
N ALA A 159 -7.25 9.47 10.05
CA ALA A 159 -7.01 10.10 11.34
C ALA A 159 -6.04 9.28 12.19
N ASP A 160 -5.57 9.86 13.28
CA ASP A 160 -4.73 9.22 14.29
C ASP A 160 -3.51 8.49 13.71
N ILE A 161 -2.87 9.13 12.71
CA ILE A 161 -1.72 8.55 12.01
C ILE A 161 -0.51 8.59 12.93
N SER A 162 0.07 7.44 13.22
CA SER A 162 1.32 7.31 13.96
C SER A 162 2.31 6.40 13.23
N ILE A 163 3.58 6.78 13.30
CA ILE A 163 4.69 6.03 12.73
C ILE A 163 5.74 5.87 13.82
N SER A 164 6.09 4.64 14.14
CA SER A 164 7.10 4.31 15.14
C SER A 164 8.11 3.31 14.60
N THR A 165 9.31 3.31 15.15
CA THR A 165 10.33 2.30 14.86
C THR A 165 10.31 1.21 15.91
N LEU A 166 10.44 -0.06 15.47
CA LEU A 166 10.62 -1.18 16.37
C LEU A 166 12.03 -1.11 16.96
N SER A 167 12.15 -0.85 18.24
CA SER A 167 13.44 -0.94 18.95
C SER A 167 13.66 -2.38 19.43
N ARG A 168 14.90 -2.89 19.29
CA ARG A 168 15.28 -4.09 20.05
C ARG A 168 15.28 -3.70 21.53
N ARG A 169 14.54 -4.41 22.39
CA ARG A 169 14.87 -4.38 23.83
C ARG A 169 16.31 -4.88 23.94
N ARG A 170 17.21 -4.03 24.42
CA ARG A 170 18.50 -4.53 24.89
C ARG A 170 18.22 -5.44 26.09
N PRO A 171 18.80 -6.64 26.14
CA PRO A 171 18.68 -7.52 27.31
C PRO A 171 19.24 -6.85 28.54
#